data_d424aa883743eb448aff4dc6bb77e65d
#
_entry.id   d424aa883743eb448aff4dc6bb77e65d
#
_cell.length_a   1.000
_cell.length_b   1.000
_cell.length_c   1.000
_cell.angle_alpha   90.00
_cell.angle_beta   90.00
_cell.angle_gamma   90.00
#
_symmetry.space_group_name_H-M   'P 1'
#
loop_
_entity.id
_entity.type
_entity.pdbx_description
1 polymer ?
#
loop_
_entity_poly.entity_id
_entity_poly.type
_entity_poly.pdbx_seq_one_letter_code
_entity_poly.pdbx_strand_id
1 'polypeptide(L)'
;DVLMEADRRGMYARDVLSSRASAKAIDQRDSAFAARLALGVAATQGILDELLDQFLDKPKKVAPRVRMALRISTFEMLYLHTPGRVAVSQGVELVRSGAKSAAGLANAVLHKVADNVEDFATASDVDESERRLVRLSRLMGLPRWLCARILASFDTPEGALNFAGNLAPAPLALHENAFATKPDPYISQLVAPVFPGCHAPVDAQVTVASGVFERAAAVASDLNAQLIATAATRPGRCLEIGAGRGTKTYVMMCQAKRAGYERQHTALDLHDRKCDQNLARLHKAGIKGVRTVSGDACELNEVLTSFDAMLGEPALFDTVFIDAPCSGTGTMRRHPEIPWRLTENDVTCELPKLQLTMLKEAAARV
;
A
#
# COMPACT_ATOMS: atom_id res chain seq x y z
N ASP A 1 -15.25 -13.18 1.43
CA ASP A 1 -14.45 -13.56 2.60
C ASP A 1 -13.21 -12.68 2.75
N VAL A 2 -12.38 -12.48 1.69
CA VAL A 2 -11.16 -11.65 1.75
C VAL A 2 -11.47 -10.24 2.24
N LEU A 3 -12.41 -9.55 1.63
CA LEU A 3 -12.80 -8.19 1.98
C LEU A 3 -13.34 -8.08 3.42
N MET A 4 -14.15 -9.06 3.83
CA MET A 4 -14.66 -9.14 5.21
C MET A 4 -13.55 -9.34 6.24
N GLU A 5 -12.53 -10.14 5.90
CA GLU A 5 -11.39 -10.37 6.78
C GLU A 5 -10.48 -9.14 6.83
N ALA A 6 -10.24 -8.50 5.68
CA ALA A 6 -9.45 -7.27 5.59
C ALA A 6 -10.06 -6.16 6.45
N ASP A 7 -11.36 -5.95 6.33
CA ASP A 7 -12.11 -4.95 7.10
C ASP A 7 -12.07 -5.26 8.61
N ARG A 8 -12.44 -6.49 9.01
CA ARG A 8 -12.45 -6.90 10.42
C ARG A 8 -11.08 -6.80 11.10
N ARG A 9 -9.99 -7.06 10.38
CA ARG A 9 -8.61 -7.10 10.91
C ARG A 9 -7.84 -5.80 10.68
N GLY A 10 -8.43 -4.81 10.01
CA GLY A 10 -7.72 -3.59 9.61
C GLY A 10 -6.57 -3.83 8.63
N MET A 11 -6.54 -4.99 7.98
CA MET A 11 -5.49 -5.39 7.05
C MET A 11 -5.76 -4.86 5.64
N TYR A 12 -4.73 -4.86 4.80
CA TYR A 12 -4.92 -4.61 3.38
C TYR A 12 -5.47 -5.84 2.65
N ALA A 13 -6.38 -5.62 1.72
CA ALA A 13 -7.01 -6.70 0.95
C ALA A 13 -5.98 -7.57 0.20
N ARG A 14 -4.91 -6.97 -0.29
CA ARG A 14 -3.81 -7.68 -0.94
C ARG A 14 -3.07 -8.64 -0.01
N ASP A 15 -2.83 -8.23 1.24
CA ASP A 15 -2.13 -9.07 2.22
C ASP A 15 -2.99 -10.28 2.60
N VAL A 16 -4.31 -10.08 2.75
CA VAL A 16 -5.26 -11.17 2.99
C VAL A 16 -5.35 -12.10 1.78
N LEU A 17 -5.41 -11.57 0.57
CA LEU A 17 -5.38 -12.38 -0.66
C LEU A 17 -4.12 -13.26 -0.73
N SER A 18 -2.96 -12.68 -0.51
CA SER A 18 -1.68 -13.40 -0.54
C SER A 18 -1.63 -14.53 0.49
N SER A 19 -2.13 -14.30 1.70
CA SER A 19 -2.17 -15.32 2.75
C SER A 19 -3.14 -16.48 2.45
N ARG A 20 -4.19 -16.22 1.68
CA ARG A 20 -5.20 -17.24 1.30
C ARG A 20 -4.87 -17.98 0.02
N ALA A 21 -4.15 -17.35 -0.92
CA ALA A 21 -3.75 -17.97 -2.18
C ALA A 21 -2.89 -19.22 -1.97
N SER A 22 -2.10 -19.25 -0.89
CA SER A 22 -1.30 -20.42 -0.50
C SER A 22 -2.11 -21.56 0.14
N ALA A 23 -3.38 -21.32 0.51
CA ALA A 23 -4.18 -22.28 1.30
C ALA A 23 -5.22 -23.07 0.47
N LYS A 24 -5.53 -22.68 -0.77
CA LYS A 24 -6.54 -23.35 -1.61
C LYS A 24 -6.03 -23.49 -3.05
N ALA A 25 -6.12 -24.71 -3.58
CA ALA A 25 -5.95 -24.98 -5.02
C ALA A 25 -7.17 -24.43 -5.78
N ILE A 26 -7.12 -23.13 -6.12
CA ILE A 26 -8.08 -22.49 -7.04
C ILE A 26 -7.37 -22.36 -8.38
N ASP A 27 -8.07 -22.58 -9.48
CA ASP A 27 -7.56 -22.33 -10.83
C ASP A 27 -6.97 -20.91 -10.94
N GLN A 28 -5.89 -20.77 -11.70
CA GLN A 28 -5.18 -19.50 -11.87
C GLN A 28 -6.09 -18.39 -12.41
N ARG A 29 -7.00 -18.72 -13.32
CA ARG A 29 -7.97 -17.77 -13.90
C ARG A 29 -8.96 -17.27 -12.85
N ASP A 30 -9.52 -18.18 -12.07
CA ASP A 30 -10.47 -17.86 -11.01
C ASP A 30 -9.82 -17.09 -9.88
N SER A 31 -8.58 -17.42 -9.54
CA SER A 31 -7.76 -16.70 -8.57
C SER A 31 -7.49 -15.25 -9.02
N ALA A 32 -7.16 -15.05 -10.29
CA ALA A 32 -6.93 -13.72 -10.87
C ALA A 32 -8.23 -12.89 -10.89
N PHE A 33 -9.37 -13.50 -11.23
CA PHE A 33 -10.67 -12.84 -11.21
C PHE A 33 -11.11 -12.48 -9.80
N ALA A 34 -10.97 -13.39 -8.84
CA ALA A 34 -11.24 -13.12 -7.43
C ALA A 34 -10.37 -11.98 -6.88
N ALA A 35 -9.09 -11.93 -7.25
CA ALA A 35 -8.19 -10.83 -6.91
C ALA A 35 -8.64 -9.51 -7.54
N ARG A 36 -9.05 -9.50 -8.81
CA ARG A 36 -9.60 -8.32 -9.50
C ARG A 36 -10.84 -7.78 -8.80
N LEU A 37 -11.79 -8.66 -8.43
CA LEU A 37 -12.99 -8.27 -7.68
C LEU A 37 -12.63 -7.70 -6.30
N ALA A 38 -11.80 -8.41 -5.53
CA ALA A 38 -11.47 -7.99 -4.17
C ALA A 38 -10.71 -6.66 -4.14
N LEU A 39 -9.68 -6.51 -4.98
CA LEU A 39 -8.91 -5.27 -5.04
C LEU A 39 -9.70 -4.12 -5.67
N GLY A 40 -10.52 -4.40 -6.69
CA GLY A 40 -11.38 -3.41 -7.31
C GLY A 40 -12.44 -2.86 -6.35
N VAL A 41 -13.12 -3.73 -5.62
CA VAL A 41 -14.10 -3.31 -4.60
C VAL A 41 -13.42 -2.51 -3.49
N ALA A 42 -12.23 -2.95 -3.02
CA ALA A 42 -11.48 -2.20 -2.03
C ALA A 42 -11.06 -0.81 -2.53
N ALA A 43 -10.66 -0.71 -3.80
CA ALA A 43 -10.27 0.54 -4.44
C ALA A 43 -11.40 1.54 -4.59
N THR A 44 -12.63 1.07 -4.78
CA THR A 44 -13.77 1.90 -5.17
C THR A 44 -14.91 1.92 -4.15
N GLN A 45 -14.66 1.36 -2.96
CA GLN A 45 -15.72 1.09 -1.97
C GLN A 45 -16.61 2.30 -1.64
N GLY A 46 -16.07 3.50 -1.54
CA GLY A 46 -16.86 4.69 -1.24
C GLY A 46 -17.73 5.12 -2.42
N ILE A 47 -17.26 4.93 -3.66
CA ILE A 47 -18.07 5.19 -4.86
C ILE A 47 -19.20 4.17 -4.96
N LEU A 48 -18.92 2.89 -4.64
CA LEU A 48 -19.93 1.85 -4.62
C LEU A 48 -21.00 2.13 -3.55
N ASP A 49 -20.58 2.60 -2.39
CA ASP A 49 -21.50 3.01 -1.33
C ASP A 49 -22.29 4.25 -1.70
N GLU A 50 -21.71 5.24 -2.37
CA GLU A 50 -22.41 6.43 -2.87
C GLU A 50 -23.60 6.04 -3.76
N LEU A 51 -23.43 5.06 -4.65
CA LEU A 51 -24.51 4.56 -5.50
C LEU A 51 -25.52 3.70 -4.72
N LEU A 52 -25.03 2.76 -3.90
CA LEU A 52 -25.88 1.86 -3.13
C LEU A 52 -26.78 2.58 -2.13
N ASP A 53 -26.23 3.60 -1.45
CA ASP A 53 -26.92 4.31 -0.38
C ASP A 53 -28.10 5.16 -0.89
N GLN A 54 -28.13 5.48 -2.19
CA GLN A 54 -29.30 6.12 -2.82
C GLN A 54 -30.54 5.22 -2.80
N PHE A 55 -30.36 3.90 -2.74
CA PHE A 55 -31.44 2.91 -2.84
C PHE A 55 -31.67 2.10 -1.56
N LEU A 56 -30.95 2.43 -0.48
CA LEU A 56 -31.07 1.77 0.82
C LEU A 56 -31.75 2.69 1.83
N ASP A 57 -32.91 2.31 2.36
CA ASP A 57 -33.63 3.11 3.37
C ASP A 57 -32.80 3.34 4.65
N LYS A 58 -32.00 2.36 5.05
CA LYS A 58 -31.17 2.39 6.27
C LYS A 58 -29.77 1.85 5.99
N PRO A 59 -28.93 2.61 5.24
CA PRO A 59 -27.61 2.14 4.80
C PRO A 59 -26.74 1.59 5.93
N LYS A 60 -26.70 2.29 7.07
CA LYS A 60 -25.90 1.91 8.26
C LYS A 60 -26.37 0.62 8.97
N LYS A 61 -27.59 0.15 8.68
CA LYS A 61 -28.15 -1.07 9.29
C LYS A 61 -27.97 -2.31 8.43
N VAL A 62 -27.45 -2.17 7.22
CA VAL A 62 -27.16 -3.31 6.33
C VAL A 62 -26.00 -4.12 6.91
N ALA A 63 -26.24 -5.42 7.11
CA ALA A 63 -25.22 -6.32 7.64
C ALA A 63 -23.95 -6.28 6.77
N PRO A 64 -22.74 -6.28 7.35
CA PRO A 64 -21.48 -6.13 6.60
C PRO A 64 -21.34 -7.13 5.45
N ARG A 65 -21.75 -8.38 5.65
CA ARG A 65 -21.69 -9.40 4.61
C ARG A 65 -22.61 -9.10 3.43
N VAL A 66 -23.81 -8.58 3.70
CA VAL A 66 -24.75 -8.16 2.66
C VAL A 66 -24.24 -6.95 1.92
N ARG A 67 -23.75 -5.93 2.63
CA ARG A 67 -23.12 -4.74 2.05
C ARG A 67 -21.97 -5.12 1.12
N MET A 68 -21.13 -6.04 1.54
CA MET A 68 -19.99 -6.49 0.73
C MET A 68 -20.44 -7.21 -0.55
N ALA A 69 -21.49 -8.04 -0.48
CA ALA A 69 -22.05 -8.69 -1.66
C ALA A 69 -22.67 -7.67 -2.64
N LEU A 70 -23.38 -6.67 -2.12
CA LEU A 70 -23.90 -5.57 -2.92
C LEU A 70 -22.79 -4.77 -3.60
N ARG A 71 -21.71 -4.43 -2.88
CA ARG A 71 -20.54 -3.75 -3.45
C ARG A 71 -19.93 -4.55 -4.60
N ILE A 72 -19.78 -5.87 -4.47
CA ILE A 72 -19.23 -6.73 -5.53
C ILE A 72 -20.07 -6.61 -6.80
N SER A 73 -21.38 -6.79 -6.71
CA SER A 73 -22.28 -6.71 -7.89
C SER A 73 -22.33 -5.31 -8.49
N THR A 74 -22.30 -4.27 -7.66
CA THR A 74 -22.22 -2.87 -8.14
C THR A 74 -20.90 -2.61 -8.85
N PHE A 75 -19.78 -3.13 -8.34
CA PHE A 75 -18.46 -3.05 -8.99
C PHE A 75 -18.47 -3.75 -10.36
N GLU A 76 -19.07 -4.92 -10.46
CA GLU A 76 -19.20 -5.63 -11.73
C GLU A 76 -20.00 -4.83 -12.77
N MET A 77 -21.08 -4.16 -12.37
CA MET A 77 -21.85 -3.30 -13.27
C MET A 77 -21.10 -2.04 -13.66
N LEU A 78 -20.57 -1.31 -12.68
CA LEU A 78 -19.98 0.03 -12.89
C LEU A 78 -18.61 -0.01 -13.54
N TYR A 79 -17.75 -0.95 -13.16
CA TYR A 79 -16.33 -0.98 -13.58
C TYR A 79 -15.95 -2.16 -14.47
N LEU A 80 -16.69 -3.26 -14.44
CA LEU A 80 -16.46 -4.40 -15.33
C LEU A 80 -17.46 -4.45 -16.48
N HIS A 81 -18.46 -3.53 -16.49
CA HIS A 81 -19.52 -3.47 -17.49
C HIS A 81 -20.26 -4.79 -17.66
N THR A 82 -20.39 -5.56 -16.57
CA THR A 82 -21.19 -6.78 -16.56
C THR A 82 -22.66 -6.42 -16.77
N PRO A 83 -23.38 -7.07 -17.70
CA PRO A 83 -24.80 -6.77 -17.91
C PRO A 83 -25.60 -6.84 -16.62
N GLY A 84 -26.43 -5.83 -16.35
CA GLY A 84 -27.17 -5.68 -15.09
C GLY A 84 -27.94 -6.94 -14.69
N ARG A 85 -28.63 -7.60 -15.65
CA ARG A 85 -29.33 -8.85 -15.39
C ARG A 85 -28.44 -9.97 -14.84
N VAL A 86 -27.20 -10.06 -15.29
CA VAL A 86 -26.23 -11.07 -14.83
C VAL A 86 -25.72 -10.71 -13.44
N ALA A 87 -25.26 -9.47 -13.24
CA ALA A 87 -24.74 -9.02 -11.96
C ALA A 87 -25.79 -9.06 -10.84
N VAL A 88 -27.05 -8.69 -11.14
CA VAL A 88 -28.17 -8.81 -10.19
C VAL A 88 -28.38 -10.28 -9.78
N SER A 89 -28.48 -11.20 -10.76
CA SER A 89 -28.71 -12.62 -10.48
C SER A 89 -27.60 -13.21 -9.59
N GLN A 90 -26.33 -12.95 -9.94
CA GLN A 90 -25.18 -13.43 -9.19
C GLN A 90 -25.08 -12.78 -7.78
N GLY A 91 -25.38 -11.49 -7.68
CA GLY A 91 -25.38 -10.78 -6.40
C GLY A 91 -26.44 -11.27 -5.44
N VAL A 92 -27.64 -11.51 -5.93
CA VAL A 92 -28.74 -12.08 -5.12
C VAL A 92 -28.36 -13.48 -4.62
N GLU A 93 -27.75 -14.30 -5.47
CA GLU A 93 -27.29 -15.63 -5.07
C GLU A 93 -26.16 -15.56 -4.04
N LEU A 94 -25.21 -14.63 -4.22
CA LEU A 94 -24.15 -14.39 -3.26
C LEU A 94 -24.70 -13.97 -1.89
N VAL A 95 -25.73 -13.10 -1.84
CA VAL A 95 -26.41 -12.73 -0.60
C VAL A 95 -27.16 -13.93 -0.02
N ARG A 96 -27.87 -14.69 -0.84
CA ARG A 96 -28.65 -15.86 -0.42
C ARG A 96 -27.78 -16.91 0.25
N SER A 97 -26.55 -17.13 -0.24
CA SER A 97 -25.60 -18.10 0.32
C SER A 97 -25.14 -17.78 1.74
N GLY A 98 -25.22 -16.52 2.16
CA GLY A 98 -24.74 -16.08 3.48
C GLY A 98 -25.76 -15.37 4.37
N ALA A 99 -26.89 -14.89 3.78
CA ALA A 99 -27.92 -14.14 4.49
C ALA A 99 -29.26 -14.26 3.73
N LYS A 100 -29.85 -15.45 3.74
CA LYS A 100 -31.03 -15.81 2.93
C LYS A 100 -32.19 -14.82 3.07
N SER A 101 -32.43 -14.29 4.27
CA SER A 101 -33.50 -13.32 4.53
C SER A 101 -33.28 -11.96 3.83
N ALA A 102 -32.05 -11.64 3.46
CA ALA A 102 -31.71 -10.37 2.78
C ALA A 102 -31.75 -10.48 1.25
N ALA A 103 -32.07 -11.64 0.67
CA ALA A 103 -32.09 -11.84 -0.78
C ALA A 103 -33.11 -10.93 -1.49
N GLY A 104 -34.28 -10.67 -0.87
CA GLY A 104 -35.28 -9.75 -1.38
C GLY A 104 -34.77 -8.30 -1.42
N LEU A 105 -34.12 -7.85 -0.37
CA LEU A 105 -33.48 -6.54 -0.32
C LEU A 105 -32.42 -6.41 -1.42
N ALA A 106 -31.54 -7.41 -1.54
CA ALA A 106 -30.49 -7.41 -2.55
C ALA A 106 -31.08 -7.31 -3.97
N ASN A 107 -32.12 -8.08 -4.28
CA ASN A 107 -32.79 -8.03 -5.57
C ASN A 107 -33.32 -6.62 -5.87
N ALA A 108 -34.07 -6.03 -4.93
CA ALA A 108 -34.67 -4.71 -5.11
C ALA A 108 -33.61 -3.61 -5.30
N VAL A 109 -32.54 -3.63 -4.49
CA VAL A 109 -31.46 -2.63 -4.56
C VAL A 109 -30.66 -2.79 -5.84
N LEU A 110 -30.23 -4.01 -6.19
CA LEU A 110 -29.38 -4.24 -7.36
C LEU A 110 -30.10 -3.96 -8.69
N HIS A 111 -31.42 -4.15 -8.78
CA HIS A 111 -32.19 -3.71 -9.94
C HIS A 111 -32.15 -2.19 -10.09
N LYS A 112 -32.39 -1.43 -9.00
CA LYS A 112 -32.29 0.03 -9.03
C LYS A 112 -30.87 0.49 -9.39
N VAL A 113 -29.84 -0.18 -8.88
CA VAL A 113 -28.44 0.09 -9.28
C VAL A 113 -28.28 -0.12 -10.79
N ALA A 114 -28.75 -1.25 -11.33
CA ALA A 114 -28.62 -1.56 -12.75
C ALA A 114 -29.32 -0.53 -13.65
N ASP A 115 -30.45 0.00 -13.21
CA ASP A 115 -31.24 1.00 -13.96
C ASP A 115 -30.59 2.41 -13.94
N ASN A 116 -29.69 2.69 -12.95
CA ASN A 116 -29.12 4.02 -12.75
C ASN A 116 -27.57 4.07 -12.90
N VAL A 117 -26.93 2.96 -13.22
CA VAL A 117 -25.48 2.88 -13.27
C VAL A 117 -24.83 3.77 -14.34
N GLU A 118 -25.50 3.98 -15.48
CA GLU A 118 -25.00 4.81 -16.58
C GLU A 118 -25.07 6.30 -16.22
N ASP A 119 -26.20 6.76 -15.68
CA ASP A 119 -26.40 8.14 -15.23
C ASP A 119 -25.41 8.46 -14.10
N PHE A 120 -25.22 7.53 -13.18
CA PHE A 120 -24.22 7.67 -12.13
C PHE A 120 -22.79 7.75 -12.69
N ALA A 121 -22.40 6.88 -13.63
CA ALA A 121 -21.06 6.88 -14.22
C ALA A 121 -20.75 8.19 -14.96
N THR A 122 -21.75 8.78 -15.63
CA THR A 122 -21.63 10.05 -16.36
C THR A 122 -21.79 11.28 -15.48
N ALA A 123 -22.15 11.09 -14.19
CA ALA A 123 -22.51 12.14 -13.25
C ALA A 123 -23.68 13.03 -13.74
N SER A 124 -24.64 12.44 -14.46
CA SER A 124 -25.88 13.12 -14.89
C SER A 124 -26.83 13.38 -13.72
N ASP A 125 -26.61 12.70 -12.59
CA ASP A 125 -27.34 12.81 -11.34
C ASP A 125 -26.93 14.00 -10.44
N VAL A 126 -25.95 14.82 -10.88
CA VAL A 126 -25.45 15.98 -10.12
C VAL A 126 -25.46 17.27 -10.94
N ASP A 127 -25.40 18.41 -10.25
CA ASP A 127 -25.36 19.73 -10.85
C ASP A 127 -24.14 19.94 -11.76
N GLU A 128 -24.31 20.76 -12.81
CA GLU A 128 -23.27 21.04 -13.82
C GLU A 128 -21.96 21.53 -13.19
N SER A 129 -22.04 22.36 -12.14
CA SER A 129 -20.87 22.92 -11.45
C SER A 129 -19.98 21.86 -10.79
N GLU A 130 -20.56 20.77 -10.30
CA GLU A 130 -19.84 19.69 -9.64
C GLU A 130 -19.55 18.51 -10.58
N ARG A 131 -20.27 18.41 -11.69
CA ARG A 131 -20.26 17.25 -12.58
C ARG A 131 -18.88 16.78 -12.97
N ARG A 132 -17.99 17.71 -13.28
CA ARG A 132 -16.62 17.36 -13.69
C ARG A 132 -15.85 16.65 -12.58
N LEU A 133 -15.86 17.19 -11.36
CA LEU A 133 -15.15 16.60 -10.21
C LEU A 133 -15.76 15.25 -9.82
N VAL A 134 -17.07 15.18 -9.77
CA VAL A 134 -17.81 13.94 -9.43
C VAL A 134 -17.54 12.85 -10.46
N ARG A 135 -17.62 13.17 -11.76
CA ARG A 135 -17.31 12.23 -12.83
C ARG A 135 -15.88 11.68 -12.72
N LEU A 136 -14.91 12.56 -12.47
CA LEU A 136 -13.52 12.14 -12.29
C LEU A 136 -13.34 11.29 -11.04
N SER A 137 -13.94 11.66 -9.92
CA SER A 137 -13.93 10.89 -8.68
C SER A 137 -14.47 9.48 -8.89
N ARG A 138 -15.63 9.36 -9.57
CA ARG A 138 -16.25 8.06 -9.89
C ARG A 138 -15.41 7.24 -10.87
N LEU A 139 -14.87 7.87 -11.91
CA LEU A 139 -13.98 7.21 -12.88
C LEU A 139 -12.69 6.69 -12.24
N MET A 140 -12.07 7.50 -11.39
CA MET A 140 -10.81 7.17 -10.70
C MET A 140 -11.02 6.24 -9.50
N GLY A 141 -12.25 6.10 -9.01
CA GLY A 141 -12.54 5.36 -7.78
C GLY A 141 -11.99 6.02 -6.52
N LEU A 142 -11.86 7.35 -6.49
CA LEU A 142 -11.22 8.10 -5.41
C LEU A 142 -12.21 9.03 -4.68
N PRO A 143 -11.99 9.31 -3.39
CA PRO A 143 -12.74 10.34 -2.68
C PRO A 143 -12.66 11.69 -3.39
N ARG A 144 -13.74 12.48 -3.42
CA ARG A 144 -13.81 13.77 -4.11
C ARG A 144 -12.71 14.74 -3.68
N TRP A 145 -12.42 14.81 -2.37
CA TRP A 145 -11.37 15.67 -1.84
C TRP A 145 -9.99 15.32 -2.40
N LEU A 146 -9.66 14.02 -2.49
CA LEU A 146 -8.37 13.57 -3.04
C LEU A 146 -8.32 13.81 -4.56
N CYS A 147 -9.41 13.56 -5.27
CA CYS A 147 -9.51 13.87 -6.69
C CYS A 147 -9.29 15.36 -6.96
N ALA A 148 -9.88 16.25 -6.15
CA ALA A 148 -9.66 17.69 -6.25
C ALA A 148 -8.20 18.07 -6.01
N ARG A 149 -7.53 17.46 -5.03
CA ARG A 149 -6.10 17.67 -4.77
C ARG A 149 -5.21 17.18 -5.91
N ILE A 150 -5.52 16.01 -6.47
CA ILE A 150 -4.79 15.49 -7.64
C ILE A 150 -4.96 16.44 -8.83
N LEU A 151 -6.18 16.88 -9.12
CA LEU A 151 -6.43 17.86 -10.20
C LEU A 151 -5.66 19.15 -10.01
N ALA A 152 -5.59 19.67 -8.79
CA ALA A 152 -4.85 20.88 -8.46
C ALA A 152 -3.32 20.71 -8.55
N SER A 153 -2.81 19.48 -8.56
CA SER A 153 -1.37 19.17 -8.63
C SER A 153 -0.86 19.03 -10.07
N PHE A 154 -1.73 19.10 -11.06
CA PHE A 154 -1.37 19.01 -12.47
C PHE A 154 -1.80 20.27 -13.21
N ASP A 155 -0.94 20.79 -14.10
CA ASP A 155 -1.22 21.98 -14.92
C ASP A 155 -2.39 21.76 -15.87
N THR A 156 -2.67 20.50 -16.23
CA THR A 156 -3.76 20.14 -17.13
C THR A 156 -4.62 19.00 -16.55
N PRO A 157 -5.94 19.01 -16.82
CA PRO A 157 -6.82 17.89 -16.47
C PRO A 157 -6.38 16.56 -17.09
N GLU A 158 -5.74 16.64 -18.26
CA GLU A 158 -5.21 15.49 -18.99
C GLU A 158 -4.06 14.82 -18.22
N GLY A 159 -3.19 15.61 -17.58
CA GLY A 159 -2.14 15.13 -16.69
C GLY A 159 -2.70 14.35 -15.52
N ALA A 160 -3.77 14.84 -14.88
CA ALA A 160 -4.45 14.16 -13.78
C ALA A 160 -5.12 12.85 -14.22
N LEU A 161 -5.75 12.84 -15.41
CA LEU A 161 -6.35 11.63 -15.98
C LEU A 161 -5.29 10.58 -16.35
N ASN A 162 -4.17 11.01 -16.92
CA ASN A 162 -3.04 10.13 -17.22
C ASN A 162 -2.45 9.54 -15.96
N PHE A 163 -2.35 10.31 -14.88
CA PHE A 163 -1.94 9.79 -13.57
C PHE A 163 -2.91 8.70 -13.08
N ALA A 164 -4.21 8.95 -13.15
CA ALA A 164 -5.23 7.97 -12.77
C ALA A 164 -5.20 6.70 -13.63
N GLY A 165 -5.06 6.85 -14.95
CA GLY A 165 -4.95 5.72 -15.90
C GLY A 165 -3.70 4.86 -15.68
N ASN A 166 -2.67 5.42 -15.04
CA ASN A 166 -1.43 4.72 -14.73
C ASN A 166 -1.41 4.02 -13.36
N LEU A 167 -2.55 3.84 -12.70
CA LEU A 167 -2.67 3.06 -11.47
C LEU A 167 -2.61 1.53 -11.69
N ALA A 168 -2.09 1.08 -12.82
CA ALA A 168 -1.76 -0.33 -13.08
C ALA A 168 -0.82 -0.90 -12.01
N PRO A 169 -0.76 -2.23 -11.80
CA PRO A 169 0.10 -2.82 -10.77
C PRO A 169 1.54 -2.29 -10.84
N ALA A 170 2.10 -1.93 -9.69
CA ALA A 170 3.47 -1.43 -9.63
C ALA A 170 4.44 -2.51 -10.14
N PRO A 171 5.41 -2.16 -11.01
CA PRO A 171 6.42 -3.10 -11.44
C PRO A 171 7.20 -3.65 -10.25
N LEU A 172 7.62 -4.91 -10.34
CA LEU A 172 8.50 -5.49 -9.35
C LEU A 172 9.90 -4.88 -9.52
N ALA A 173 10.51 -4.46 -8.41
CA ALA A 173 11.94 -4.20 -8.34
C ALA A 173 12.51 -4.97 -7.16
N LEU A 174 13.77 -5.40 -7.28
CA LEU A 174 14.49 -6.09 -6.24
C LEU A 174 15.86 -5.44 -5.97
N HIS A 175 16.30 -5.54 -4.74
CA HIS A 175 17.65 -5.11 -4.34
C HIS A 175 18.50 -6.31 -3.97
N GLU A 176 19.59 -6.50 -4.68
CA GLU A 176 20.52 -7.61 -4.53
C GLU A 176 21.30 -7.52 -3.22
N ASN A 177 21.52 -8.66 -2.59
CA ASN A 177 22.31 -8.79 -1.36
C ASN A 177 23.80 -8.62 -1.62
N ALA A 178 24.37 -7.51 -1.15
CA ALA A 178 25.82 -7.25 -1.24
C ALA A 178 26.67 -8.07 -0.24
N PHE A 179 26.04 -8.77 0.70
CA PHE A 179 26.71 -9.60 1.71
C PHE A 179 26.71 -11.09 1.32
N ALA A 180 26.07 -11.45 0.21
CA ALA A 180 26.13 -12.81 -0.30
C ALA A 180 27.58 -13.19 -0.69
N THR A 181 28.01 -14.39 -0.28
CA THR A 181 29.35 -14.88 -0.56
C THR A 181 29.53 -15.38 -2.00
N LYS A 182 28.42 -15.67 -2.68
CA LYS A 182 28.38 -16.11 -4.09
C LYS A 182 27.26 -15.39 -4.84
N PRO A 183 27.44 -15.07 -6.13
CA PRO A 183 26.37 -14.56 -6.97
C PRO A 183 25.17 -15.51 -7.01
N ASP A 184 23.97 -14.97 -6.94
CA ASP A 184 22.76 -15.77 -7.10
C ASP A 184 22.54 -16.12 -8.59
N PRO A 185 22.27 -17.40 -8.94
CA PRO A 185 22.10 -17.82 -10.33
C PRO A 185 21.00 -17.08 -11.06
N TYR A 186 19.90 -16.74 -10.39
CA TYR A 186 18.79 -15.99 -11.00
C TYR A 186 19.19 -14.54 -11.28
N ILE A 187 19.81 -13.86 -10.31
CA ILE A 187 20.24 -12.45 -10.45
C ILE A 187 21.27 -12.32 -11.57
N SER A 188 22.18 -13.28 -11.69
CA SER A 188 23.22 -13.29 -12.72
C SER A 188 22.69 -13.37 -14.15
N GLN A 189 21.42 -13.79 -14.34
CA GLN A 189 20.74 -13.87 -15.63
C GLN A 189 19.89 -12.63 -15.95
N LEU A 190 19.70 -11.74 -14.98
CA LEU A 190 18.94 -10.52 -15.20
C LEU A 190 19.71 -9.55 -16.10
N VAL A 191 18.95 -8.72 -16.82
CA VAL A 191 19.48 -7.56 -17.53
C VAL A 191 20.24 -6.67 -16.55
N ALA A 192 21.19 -5.87 -17.05
CA ALA A 192 22.00 -4.94 -16.26
C ALA A 192 21.15 -4.17 -15.21
N PRO A 193 21.69 -3.93 -14.02
CA PRO A 193 20.96 -3.26 -12.97
C PRO A 193 20.60 -1.82 -13.38
N VAL A 194 19.44 -1.34 -12.93
CA VAL A 194 18.98 0.05 -13.13
C VAL A 194 19.99 1.03 -12.49
N PHE A 195 20.48 0.68 -11.32
CA PHE A 195 21.64 1.24 -10.64
C PHE A 195 22.26 0.15 -9.75
N PRO A 196 23.48 0.31 -9.21
CA PRO A 196 24.17 -0.77 -8.50
C PRO A 196 23.30 -1.49 -7.47
N GLY A 197 23.08 -2.79 -7.70
CA GLY A 197 22.27 -3.68 -6.85
C GLY A 197 20.76 -3.60 -7.04
N CYS A 198 20.23 -2.68 -7.86
CA CYS A 198 18.80 -2.57 -8.14
C CYS A 198 18.46 -3.18 -9.48
N HIS A 199 17.59 -4.18 -9.50
CA HIS A 199 17.10 -4.86 -10.70
C HIS A 199 15.59 -4.70 -10.85
N ALA A 200 15.14 -4.54 -12.10
CA ALA A 200 13.72 -4.46 -12.47
C ALA A 200 13.38 -5.63 -13.43
N PRO A 201 13.13 -6.83 -12.91
CA PRO A 201 12.82 -8.00 -13.74
C PRO A 201 11.49 -7.80 -14.46
N VAL A 202 11.41 -8.30 -15.70
CA VAL A 202 10.22 -8.17 -16.55
C VAL A 202 9.06 -9.02 -16.03
N ASP A 203 9.37 -10.23 -15.54
CA ASP A 203 8.37 -11.18 -15.06
C ASP A 203 8.45 -11.38 -13.54
N ALA A 204 7.43 -10.86 -12.86
CA ALA A 204 7.32 -10.96 -11.42
C ALA A 204 7.04 -12.41 -10.95
N GLN A 205 6.32 -13.22 -11.72
CA GLN A 205 5.98 -14.60 -11.35
C GLN A 205 7.23 -15.49 -11.42
N VAL A 206 8.00 -15.38 -12.50
CA VAL A 206 9.28 -16.07 -12.65
C VAL A 206 10.24 -15.65 -11.55
N THR A 207 10.29 -14.35 -11.20
CA THR A 207 11.13 -13.84 -10.12
C THR A 207 10.79 -14.47 -8.77
N VAL A 208 9.52 -14.52 -8.42
CA VAL A 208 9.07 -15.13 -7.16
C VAL A 208 9.35 -16.65 -7.19
N ALA A 209 9.00 -17.32 -8.27
CA ALA A 209 9.21 -18.77 -8.42
C ALA A 209 10.70 -19.17 -8.40
N SER A 210 11.62 -18.25 -8.72
CA SER A 210 13.07 -18.51 -8.67
C SER A 210 13.59 -18.78 -7.27
N GLY A 211 12.85 -18.44 -6.21
CA GLY A 211 13.28 -18.58 -4.82
C GLY A 211 14.33 -17.54 -4.37
N VAL A 212 14.54 -16.46 -5.12
CA VAL A 212 15.54 -15.42 -4.85
C VAL A 212 15.33 -14.75 -3.49
N PHE A 213 14.08 -14.58 -3.07
CA PHE A 213 13.72 -13.98 -1.78
C PHE A 213 13.86 -14.97 -0.62
N GLU A 214 13.54 -16.23 -0.84
CA GLU A 214 13.67 -17.32 0.14
C GLU A 214 15.14 -17.58 0.49
N ARG A 215 16.03 -17.48 -0.51
CA ARG A 215 17.47 -17.60 -0.31
C ARG A 215 18.12 -16.33 0.24
N ALA A 216 17.35 -15.28 0.50
CA ALA A 216 17.84 -13.96 0.91
C ALA A 216 18.89 -13.35 -0.06
N ALA A 217 18.86 -13.75 -1.32
CA ALA A 217 19.72 -13.21 -2.36
C ALA A 217 19.29 -11.80 -2.79
N ALA A 218 18.03 -11.46 -2.57
CA ALA A 218 17.50 -10.12 -2.76
C ALA A 218 16.30 -9.84 -1.85
N VAL A 219 15.90 -8.57 -1.80
CA VAL A 219 14.65 -8.09 -1.19
C VAL A 219 13.80 -7.37 -2.24
N ALA A 220 12.49 -7.62 -2.24
CA ALA A 220 11.57 -6.83 -3.05
C ALA A 220 11.41 -5.43 -2.44
N SER A 221 11.60 -4.40 -3.25
CA SER A 221 11.43 -3.00 -2.84
C SER A 221 11.02 -2.15 -4.04
N ASP A 222 10.29 -1.08 -3.77
CA ASP A 222 9.96 -0.09 -4.80
C ASP A 222 11.22 0.58 -5.34
N LEU A 223 11.25 0.84 -6.65
CA LEU A 223 12.41 1.45 -7.31
C LEU A 223 12.78 2.81 -6.69
N ASN A 224 11.77 3.67 -6.47
CA ASN A 224 12.01 5.00 -5.90
C ASN A 224 12.45 4.90 -4.43
N ALA A 225 11.91 3.95 -3.66
CA ALA A 225 12.34 3.70 -2.29
C ALA A 225 13.82 3.24 -2.23
N GLN A 226 14.25 2.41 -3.19
CA GLN A 226 15.65 2.02 -3.31
C GLN A 226 16.54 3.19 -3.71
N LEU A 227 16.10 4.04 -4.62
CA LEU A 227 16.84 5.22 -5.06
C LEU A 227 17.07 6.20 -3.91
N ILE A 228 16.01 6.51 -3.14
CA ILE A 228 16.10 7.40 -1.97
C ILE A 228 17.00 6.79 -0.90
N ALA A 229 16.88 5.51 -0.58
CA ALA A 229 17.74 4.82 0.38
C ALA A 229 19.20 4.81 -0.08
N THR A 230 19.46 4.63 -1.38
CA THR A 230 20.80 4.73 -1.97
C THR A 230 21.36 6.14 -1.82
N ALA A 231 20.58 7.16 -2.15
CA ALA A 231 20.99 8.56 -2.01
C ALA A 231 21.29 8.96 -0.55
N ALA A 232 20.58 8.36 0.42
CA ALA A 232 20.79 8.59 1.85
C ALA A 232 21.97 7.78 2.44
N THR A 233 22.58 6.88 1.67
CA THR A 233 23.70 6.06 2.17
C THR A 233 24.98 6.88 2.25
N ARG A 234 25.52 7.03 3.48
CA ARG A 234 26.75 7.76 3.80
C ARG A 234 27.57 6.94 4.80
N PRO A 235 28.88 7.15 4.91
CA PRO A 235 29.68 6.57 5.98
C PRO A 235 29.34 7.16 7.36
N GLY A 236 29.82 6.55 8.43
CA GLY A 236 29.68 7.04 9.80
C GLY A 236 28.41 6.51 10.51
N ARG A 237 27.97 7.24 11.51
CA ARG A 237 26.78 6.88 12.33
C ARG A 237 25.51 7.33 11.64
N CYS A 238 24.57 6.41 11.46
CA CYS A 238 23.26 6.71 10.86
C CYS A 238 22.14 6.35 11.82
N LEU A 239 21.16 7.24 11.91
CA LEU A 239 19.86 6.99 12.51
C LEU A 239 18.81 6.92 11.40
N GLU A 240 18.13 5.77 11.30
CA GLU A 240 16.98 5.57 10.43
C GLU A 240 15.71 5.59 11.30
N ILE A 241 14.85 6.57 11.09
CA ILE A 241 13.56 6.74 11.78
C ILE A 241 12.44 6.20 10.90
N GLY A 242 11.57 5.34 11.45
CA GLY A 242 10.50 4.68 10.71
C GLY A 242 11.01 3.49 9.89
N ALA A 243 11.99 2.77 10.39
CA ALA A 243 12.67 1.66 9.69
C ALA A 243 11.72 0.51 9.28
N GLY A 244 10.58 0.38 9.94
CA GLY A 244 9.60 -0.63 9.62
C GLY A 244 10.18 -2.04 9.69
N ARG A 245 9.88 -2.84 8.68
CA ARG A 245 10.38 -4.23 8.54
C ARG A 245 11.80 -4.29 7.93
N GLY A 246 12.52 -3.16 7.84
CA GLY A 246 13.92 -3.09 7.44
C GLY A 246 14.20 -3.20 5.95
N THR A 247 13.27 -2.84 5.08
CA THR A 247 13.54 -2.88 3.63
C THR A 247 14.52 -1.79 3.21
N LYS A 248 14.37 -0.55 3.69
CA LYS A 248 15.31 0.54 3.42
C LYS A 248 16.62 0.35 4.19
N THR A 249 16.56 -0.14 5.44
CA THR A 249 17.75 -0.56 6.21
C THR A 249 18.61 -1.53 5.39
N TYR A 250 17.98 -2.57 4.83
CA TYR A 250 18.66 -3.56 3.98
C TYR A 250 19.32 -2.89 2.77
N VAL A 251 18.62 -2.02 2.04
CA VAL A 251 19.15 -1.31 0.87
C VAL A 251 20.35 -0.46 1.27
N MET A 252 20.22 0.37 2.31
CA MET A 252 21.29 1.25 2.77
C MET A 252 22.53 0.45 3.21
N MET A 253 22.36 -0.66 3.91
CA MET A 253 23.48 -1.51 4.31
C MET A 253 24.17 -2.18 3.11
N CYS A 254 23.40 -2.66 2.14
CA CYS A 254 23.96 -3.21 0.90
C CYS A 254 24.70 -2.16 0.08
N GLN A 255 24.18 -0.95 0.00
CA GLN A 255 24.86 0.14 -0.71
C GLN A 255 26.11 0.61 0.00
N ALA A 256 26.10 0.71 1.34
CA ALA A 256 27.30 1.00 2.12
C ALA A 256 28.39 -0.05 1.88
N LYS A 257 28.02 -1.34 1.85
CA LYS A 257 28.94 -2.44 1.55
C LYS A 257 29.55 -2.31 0.16
N ARG A 258 28.74 -1.99 -0.87
CA ARG A 258 29.23 -1.78 -2.25
C ARG A 258 30.17 -0.59 -2.37
N ALA A 259 29.87 0.49 -1.63
CA ALA A 259 30.68 1.70 -1.62
C ALA A 259 31.95 1.60 -0.74
N GLY A 260 32.11 0.51 0.02
CA GLY A 260 33.22 0.36 0.98
C GLY A 260 33.09 1.28 2.19
N TYR A 261 31.89 1.73 2.54
CA TYR A 261 31.65 2.61 3.67
C TYR A 261 31.66 1.85 4.99
N GLU A 262 32.38 2.33 5.98
CA GLU A 262 32.17 1.96 7.36
C GLU A 262 30.94 2.67 7.89
N ARG A 263 29.92 1.89 8.36
CA ARG A 263 28.64 2.43 8.79
C ARG A 263 28.16 1.74 10.06
N GLN A 264 27.82 2.55 11.05
CA GLN A 264 27.06 2.15 12.23
C GLN A 264 25.62 2.56 12.03
N HIS A 265 24.70 1.62 12.01
CA HIS A 265 23.30 1.88 11.67
C HIS A 265 22.38 1.61 12.86
N THR A 266 21.66 2.63 13.28
CA THR A 266 20.58 2.52 14.28
C THR A 266 19.25 2.68 13.56
N ALA A 267 18.40 1.64 13.61
CA ALA A 267 17.10 1.59 12.98
C ALA A 267 15.99 1.69 14.05
N LEU A 268 15.22 2.76 14.01
CA LEU A 268 14.14 3.05 14.98
C LEU A 268 12.78 2.87 14.32
N ASP A 269 11.86 2.17 15.01
CA ASP A 269 10.43 2.10 14.67
C ASP A 269 9.61 2.13 15.94
N LEU A 270 8.38 2.64 15.86
CA LEU A 270 7.44 2.68 16.98
C LEU A 270 7.08 1.28 17.54
N HIS A 271 7.18 0.24 16.72
CA HIS A 271 6.65 -1.09 17.01
C HIS A 271 7.76 -2.13 17.17
N ASP A 272 7.92 -2.73 18.36
CA ASP A 272 8.87 -3.81 18.66
C ASP A 272 8.84 -4.92 17.62
N ARG A 273 7.64 -5.40 17.28
CA ARG A 273 7.47 -6.48 16.30
C ARG A 273 8.09 -6.16 14.94
N LYS A 274 8.07 -4.90 14.52
CA LYS A 274 8.72 -4.50 13.26
C LYS A 274 10.24 -4.46 13.40
N CYS A 275 10.74 -4.04 14.55
CA CYS A 275 12.16 -4.08 14.89
C CYS A 275 12.69 -5.52 14.84
N ASP A 276 11.96 -6.48 15.43
CA ASP A 276 12.30 -7.89 15.38
C ASP A 276 12.32 -8.44 13.94
N GLN A 277 11.32 -8.06 13.13
CA GLN A 277 11.25 -8.46 11.72
C GLN A 277 12.40 -7.86 10.90
N ASN A 278 12.81 -6.65 11.22
CA ASN A 278 13.98 -6.00 10.61
C ASN A 278 15.24 -6.81 10.93
N LEU A 279 15.52 -7.08 12.21
CA LEU A 279 16.67 -7.88 12.63
C LEU A 279 16.66 -9.29 11.99
N ALA A 280 15.54 -9.97 11.99
CA ALA A 280 15.42 -11.29 11.38
C ALA A 280 15.73 -11.27 9.88
N ARG A 281 15.27 -10.25 9.16
CA ARG A 281 15.60 -10.04 7.73
C ARG A 281 17.08 -9.82 7.52
N LEU A 282 17.68 -8.94 8.29
CA LEU A 282 19.11 -8.62 8.18
C LEU A 282 19.98 -9.82 8.52
N HIS A 283 19.65 -10.55 9.58
CA HIS A 283 20.35 -11.77 9.98
C HIS A 283 20.29 -12.84 8.89
N LYS A 284 19.11 -13.06 8.29
CA LYS A 284 18.91 -13.99 7.16
C LYS A 284 19.78 -13.62 5.95
N ALA A 285 19.99 -12.32 5.73
CA ALA A 285 20.83 -11.80 4.65
C ALA A 285 22.33 -11.75 4.99
N GLY A 286 22.74 -12.14 6.19
CA GLY A 286 24.13 -12.04 6.64
C GLY A 286 24.60 -10.61 6.96
N ILE A 287 23.67 -9.68 7.11
CA ILE A 287 23.96 -8.26 7.41
C ILE A 287 24.10 -8.10 8.92
N LYS A 288 25.24 -7.56 9.34
CA LYS A 288 25.60 -7.29 10.74
C LYS A 288 25.82 -5.78 10.96
N GLY A 289 25.93 -5.36 12.22
CA GLY A 289 26.26 -3.97 12.58
C GLY A 289 25.06 -3.02 12.54
N VAL A 290 23.83 -3.55 12.57
CA VAL A 290 22.59 -2.77 12.73
C VAL A 290 22.06 -2.98 14.13
N ARG A 291 21.76 -1.88 14.83
CA ARG A 291 21.01 -1.85 16.09
C ARG A 291 19.57 -1.49 15.77
N THR A 292 18.60 -2.20 16.32
CA THR A 292 17.20 -1.78 16.29
C THR A 292 16.79 -1.21 17.65
N VAL A 293 15.97 -0.16 17.62
CA VAL A 293 15.43 0.50 18.80
C VAL A 293 13.93 0.66 18.58
N SER A 294 13.11 0.36 19.60
CA SER A 294 11.69 0.64 19.57
C SER A 294 11.39 1.88 20.38
N GLY A 295 10.56 2.78 19.84
CA GLY A 295 10.12 3.98 20.53
C GLY A 295 9.51 5.02 19.60
N ASP A 296 8.91 6.04 20.23
CA ASP A 296 8.30 7.16 19.51
C ASP A 296 9.37 8.16 19.07
N ALA A 297 9.47 8.39 17.78
CA ALA A 297 10.41 9.36 17.21
C ALA A 297 10.04 10.83 17.53
N CYS A 298 8.86 11.09 18.06
CA CYS A 298 8.48 12.39 18.61
C CYS A 298 9.06 12.65 20.00
N GLU A 299 9.61 11.61 20.66
CA GLU A 299 10.24 11.64 21.99
C GLU A 299 11.66 11.06 21.90
N LEU A 300 12.40 11.47 20.88
CA LEU A 300 13.68 10.86 20.51
C LEU A 300 14.73 10.94 21.62
N ASN A 301 14.70 11.99 22.45
CA ASN A 301 15.58 12.12 23.59
C ASN A 301 15.34 11.02 24.64
N GLU A 302 14.09 10.69 24.93
CA GLU A 302 13.75 9.63 25.86
C GLU A 302 14.13 8.26 25.31
N VAL A 303 13.81 8.03 24.03
CA VAL A 303 14.12 6.78 23.31
C VAL A 303 15.62 6.49 23.28
N LEU A 304 16.45 7.51 23.12
CA LEU A 304 17.90 7.36 23.04
C LEU A 304 18.62 7.49 24.38
N THR A 305 17.91 7.69 25.51
CA THR A 305 18.52 7.91 26.84
C THR A 305 19.53 6.81 27.22
N SER A 306 19.19 5.55 27.00
CA SER A 306 20.12 4.44 27.28
C SER A 306 21.35 4.41 26.38
N PHE A 307 21.21 4.92 25.17
CA PHE A 307 22.30 5.04 24.19
C PHE A 307 23.19 6.24 24.57
N ASP A 308 22.59 7.37 24.93
CA ASP A 308 23.29 8.57 25.41
C ASP A 308 24.07 8.24 26.70
N ALA A 309 23.46 7.51 27.64
CA ALA A 309 24.14 7.09 28.88
C ALA A 309 25.34 6.17 28.62
N MET A 310 25.25 5.30 27.60
CA MET A 310 26.38 4.43 27.22
C MET A 310 27.55 5.24 26.61
N LEU A 311 27.24 6.35 25.93
CA LEU A 311 28.26 7.23 25.34
C LEU A 311 28.78 8.28 26.31
N GLY A 312 28.03 8.58 27.39
CA GLY A 312 28.32 9.66 28.34
C GLY A 312 27.93 11.07 27.82
N GLU A 313 27.38 11.16 26.65
CA GLU A 313 26.92 12.38 25.99
C GLU A 313 25.76 12.07 25.02
N PRO A 314 24.99 13.06 24.58
CA PRO A 314 23.94 12.85 23.57
C PRO A 314 24.54 12.26 22.28
N ALA A 315 23.94 11.16 21.81
CA ALA A 315 24.34 10.52 20.57
C ALA A 315 24.04 11.43 19.38
N LEU A 316 25.07 11.84 18.65
CA LEU A 316 24.94 12.52 17.38
C LEU A 316 25.19 11.55 16.23
N PHE A 317 24.55 11.81 15.10
CA PHE A 317 24.62 10.99 13.90
C PHE A 317 25.10 11.81 12.71
N ASP A 318 25.97 11.22 11.89
CA ASP A 318 26.43 11.86 10.65
C ASP A 318 25.34 11.92 9.59
N THR A 319 24.32 11.07 9.73
CA THR A 319 23.15 11.02 8.84
C THR A 319 21.91 10.62 9.63
N VAL A 320 20.85 11.40 9.52
CA VAL A 320 19.52 11.00 9.96
C VAL A 320 18.62 10.83 8.75
N PHE A 321 18.06 9.65 8.59
CA PHE A 321 17.10 9.28 7.53
C PHE A 321 15.73 9.09 8.12
N ILE A 322 14.74 9.88 7.68
CA ILE A 322 13.38 9.85 8.22
C ILE A 322 12.43 9.29 7.16
N ASP A 323 11.88 8.10 7.40
CA ASP A 323 10.77 7.51 6.66
C ASP A 323 9.47 7.75 7.45
N ALA A 324 9.05 9.01 7.50
CA ALA A 324 7.94 9.44 8.32
C ALA A 324 6.59 8.85 7.88
N PRO A 325 5.64 8.64 8.80
CA PRO A 325 4.27 8.35 8.45
C PRO A 325 3.74 9.39 7.46
N CYS A 326 3.12 8.92 6.39
CA CYS A 326 2.57 9.76 5.34
C CYS A 326 1.20 9.25 4.89
N SER A 327 0.56 9.96 3.96
CA SER A 327 -0.74 9.55 3.39
C SER A 327 -0.74 8.16 2.76
N GLY A 328 0.43 7.63 2.38
CA GLY A 328 0.53 6.36 1.67
C GLY A 328 -0.02 6.38 0.23
N THR A 329 -0.47 7.53 -0.27
CA THR A 329 -1.06 7.64 -1.62
C THR A 329 -0.11 7.20 -2.73
N GLY A 330 1.19 7.32 -2.55
CA GLY A 330 2.19 6.75 -3.46
C GLY A 330 2.16 5.22 -3.56
N THR A 331 1.47 4.54 -2.64
CA THR A 331 1.34 3.07 -2.63
C THR A 331 -0.07 2.58 -3.02
N MET A 332 -0.96 3.44 -3.51
CA MET A 332 -2.33 3.09 -3.93
C MET A 332 -2.35 1.94 -4.96
N ARG A 333 -1.34 1.83 -5.81
CA ARG A 333 -1.19 0.70 -6.76
C ARG A 333 -1.06 -0.66 -6.07
N ARG A 334 -0.62 -0.70 -4.82
CA ARG A 334 -0.45 -1.92 -4.02
C ARG A 334 -1.56 -2.08 -3.00
N HIS A 335 -2.01 -0.98 -2.41
CA HIS A 335 -3.00 -0.90 -1.34
C HIS A 335 -4.11 0.07 -1.77
N PRO A 336 -5.00 -0.37 -2.67
CA PRO A 336 -5.96 0.51 -3.34
C PRO A 336 -7.03 1.08 -2.40
N GLU A 337 -7.21 0.53 -1.21
CA GLU A 337 -8.12 1.03 -0.18
C GLU A 337 -7.59 2.23 0.61
N ILE A 338 -6.31 2.60 0.47
CA ILE A 338 -5.71 3.73 1.21
C ILE A 338 -6.52 5.03 1.07
N PRO A 339 -6.96 5.46 -0.12
CA PRO A 339 -7.74 6.69 -0.27
C PRO A 339 -9.00 6.75 0.58
N TRP A 340 -9.61 5.59 0.86
CA TRP A 340 -10.86 5.48 1.62
C TRP A 340 -10.64 5.34 3.14
N ARG A 341 -9.39 5.18 3.57
CA ARG A 341 -8.97 5.14 4.98
C ARG A 341 -8.47 6.49 5.47
N LEU A 342 -8.27 7.45 4.56
CA LEU A 342 -7.78 8.79 4.84
C LEU A 342 -8.91 9.81 4.81
N THR A 343 -8.76 10.83 5.65
CA THR A 343 -9.53 12.06 5.55
C THR A 343 -8.66 13.19 5.00
N GLU A 344 -9.26 14.26 4.51
CA GLU A 344 -8.51 15.44 4.08
C GLU A 344 -7.73 16.05 5.27
N ASN A 345 -8.29 16.06 6.48
CA ASN A 345 -7.63 16.55 7.69
C ASN A 345 -6.38 15.74 8.03
N ASP A 346 -6.39 14.42 7.86
CA ASP A 346 -5.20 13.60 8.10
C ASP A 346 -4.03 14.08 7.24
N VAL A 347 -4.30 14.39 5.97
CA VAL A 347 -3.26 14.74 4.99
C VAL A 347 -2.83 16.21 5.10
N THR A 348 -3.74 17.11 5.44
CA THR A 348 -3.44 18.55 5.48
C THR A 348 -3.02 19.07 6.85
N CYS A 349 -3.33 18.37 7.92
CA CYS A 349 -3.08 18.82 9.28
C CYS A 349 -2.32 17.80 10.13
N GLU A 350 -2.87 16.60 10.34
CA GLU A 350 -2.34 15.67 11.34
C GLU A 350 -0.97 15.09 10.95
N LEU A 351 -0.86 14.56 9.73
CA LEU A 351 0.42 14.01 9.24
C LEU A 351 1.51 15.09 9.13
N PRO A 352 1.26 16.29 8.58
CA PRO A 352 2.27 17.36 8.58
C PRO A 352 2.77 17.78 9.97
N LYS A 353 1.89 17.85 10.97
CA LYS A 353 2.29 18.14 12.36
C LYS A 353 3.20 17.05 12.89
N LEU A 354 2.82 15.77 12.72
CA LEU A 354 3.61 14.63 13.14
C LEU A 354 4.99 14.62 12.47
N GLN A 355 5.03 14.81 11.15
CA GLN A 355 6.27 14.86 10.38
C GLN A 355 7.19 16.00 10.82
N LEU A 356 6.62 17.19 11.11
CA LEU A 356 7.39 18.32 11.58
C LEU A 356 7.97 18.07 12.99
N THR A 357 7.21 17.41 13.87
CA THR A 357 7.71 17.05 15.21
C THR A 357 8.88 16.08 15.10
N MET A 358 8.73 15.00 14.31
CA MET A 358 9.81 14.03 14.06
C MET A 358 11.05 14.71 13.47
N LEU A 359 10.88 15.64 12.54
CA LEU A 359 11.97 16.37 11.92
C LEU A 359 12.73 17.24 12.93
N LYS A 360 12.02 17.93 13.84
CA LYS A 360 12.62 18.76 14.89
C LYS A 360 13.45 17.92 15.87
N GLU A 361 12.89 16.80 16.33
CA GLU A 361 13.60 15.86 17.21
C GLU A 361 14.85 15.29 16.52
N ALA A 362 14.71 14.91 15.25
CA ALA A 362 15.82 14.37 14.45
C ALA A 362 16.94 15.41 14.21
N ALA A 363 16.57 16.67 13.94
CA ALA A 363 17.52 17.75 13.70
C ALA A 363 18.40 18.07 14.92
N ALA A 364 17.92 17.78 16.13
CA ALA A 364 18.72 17.92 17.34
C ALA A 364 19.80 16.83 17.53
N ARG A 365 19.80 15.82 16.65
CA ARG A 365 20.71 14.66 16.71
C ARG A 365 21.69 14.58 15.54
N VAL A 366 21.81 15.64 14.74
CA VAL A 366 22.75 15.74 13.61
C VAL A 366 24.00 16.51 13.99
#